data_d3903406dc13bae12d34958391c6ccb1
#
_entry.id   d3903406dc13bae12d34958391c6ccb1
#
_cell.length_a   1.000
_cell.length_b   1.000
_cell.length_c   1.000
_cell.angle_alpha   90.00
_cell.angle_beta   90.00
_cell.angle_gamma   90.00
#
_symmetry.space_group_name_H-M   'P 1'
#
loop_
_entity.id
_entity.type
_entity.pdbx_description
1 polymer ?
#
loop_
_entity_poly.entity_id
_entity_poly.type
_entity_poly.pdbx_seq_one_letter_code
_entity_poly.pdbx_strand_id
1 'polypeptide(L)'
;MNSKAELISNLDKIHTTELGKERIKRNLCLDTDDVVNWCIQKIQDASSDIFREGKNWYISIDNCVITVNAHSYTIITAHTNCKRNSNKKQNL
;
A
#
# COMPACT_ATOMS: atom_id res chain seq x y z
N MET A 1 12.55 0.02 -18.69
CA MET A 1 11.42 -0.11 -18.30
C MET A 1 11.11 0.36 -16.98
N ASN A 2 10.22 1.09 -16.89
CA ASN A 2 9.96 1.77 -15.67
C ASN A 2 8.67 1.27 -15.04
N SER A 3 8.82 0.35 -14.11
CA SER A 3 7.66 -0.24 -13.45
C SER A 3 6.83 0.78 -12.71
N LYS A 4 7.49 1.75 -12.10
CA LYS A 4 6.77 2.78 -11.38
C LYS A 4 5.87 3.57 -12.32
N ALA A 5 6.36 3.91 -13.50
CA ALA A 5 5.56 4.67 -14.44
C ALA A 5 4.34 3.87 -14.89
N GLU A 6 4.49 2.59 -15.05
CA GLU A 6 3.38 1.75 -15.44
C GLU A 6 2.29 1.76 -14.38
N LEU A 7 2.67 1.63 -13.12
CA LEU A 7 1.70 1.66 -12.05
C LEU A 7 1.01 3.02 -11.96
N ILE A 8 1.79 4.10 -12.02
CA ILE A 8 1.24 5.45 -11.92
C ILE A 8 0.27 5.72 -13.07
N SER A 9 0.53 5.19 -14.24
CA SER A 9 -0.34 5.39 -15.39
C SER A 9 -1.67 4.64 -15.26
N ASN A 10 -1.76 3.70 -14.36
CA ASN A 10 -2.95 2.87 -14.23
C ASN A 10 -3.60 2.95 -12.86
N LEU A 11 -3.42 4.07 -12.18
CA LEU A 11 -3.99 4.23 -10.83
C LEU A 11 -5.50 4.14 -10.81
N ASP A 12 -6.14 4.47 -11.92
CA ASP A 12 -7.60 4.37 -12.00
C ASP A 12 -8.08 2.93 -11.98
N LYS A 13 -7.18 1.96 -12.16
CA LYS A 13 -7.55 0.55 -12.10
C LYS A 13 -7.39 -0.04 -10.72
N ILE A 14 -6.80 0.68 -9.80
CA ILE A 14 -6.55 0.19 -8.45
C ILE A 14 -7.86 -0.03 -7.72
N HIS A 15 -8.01 -1.19 -7.09
CA HIS A 15 -9.20 -1.53 -6.34
C HIS A 15 -8.86 -2.61 -5.33
N THR A 16 -9.84 -2.97 -4.51
CA THR A 16 -9.66 -4.07 -3.58
C THR A 16 -11.03 -4.67 -3.27
N THR A 17 -11.05 -5.81 -2.59
CA THR A 17 -12.29 -6.45 -2.20
C THR A 17 -12.78 -5.87 -0.88
N GLU A 18 -14.02 -6.20 -0.49
CA GLU A 18 -14.53 -5.73 0.79
C GLU A 18 -13.70 -6.27 1.94
N LEU A 19 -13.31 -7.53 1.86
CA LEU A 19 -12.44 -8.10 2.88
C LEU A 19 -11.09 -7.43 2.90
N GLY A 20 -10.55 -7.15 1.72
CA GLY A 20 -9.28 -6.46 1.61
C GLY A 20 -9.34 -5.07 2.22
N LYS A 21 -10.43 -4.36 1.97
CA LYS A 21 -10.61 -3.02 2.50
C LYS A 21 -10.60 -3.04 4.03
N GLU A 22 -11.33 -3.96 4.62
CA GLU A 22 -11.37 -4.05 6.07
C GLU A 22 -10.03 -4.43 6.66
N ARG A 23 -9.34 -5.34 6.00
CA ARG A 23 -8.03 -5.76 6.47
C ARG A 23 -7.03 -4.62 6.44
N ILE A 24 -7.01 -3.86 5.34
CA ILE A 24 -6.09 -2.74 5.21
C ILE A 24 -6.42 -1.67 6.25
N LYS A 25 -7.69 -1.38 6.41
CA LYS A 25 -8.13 -0.37 7.36
C LYS A 25 -7.67 -0.74 8.78
N ARG A 26 -7.82 -2.00 9.12
CA ARG A 26 -7.41 -2.47 10.44
C ARG A 26 -5.89 -2.46 10.60
N ASN A 27 -5.19 -2.94 9.59
CA ASN A 27 -3.73 -3.04 9.68
C ASN A 27 -3.07 -1.68 9.80
N LEU A 28 -3.64 -0.67 9.18
CA LEU A 28 -3.06 0.67 9.17
C LEU A 28 -3.77 1.62 10.12
N CYS A 29 -4.78 1.15 10.82
CA CYS A 29 -5.55 1.97 11.76
C CYS A 29 -6.09 3.22 11.09
N LEU A 30 -6.70 3.06 9.93
CA LEU A 30 -7.19 4.19 9.16
C LEU A 30 -8.55 4.67 9.66
N ASP A 31 -8.75 5.96 9.64
CA ASP A 31 -10.01 6.57 10.02
C ASP A 31 -10.99 6.65 8.87
N THR A 32 -10.52 6.44 7.66
CA THR A 32 -11.35 6.62 6.48
C THR A 32 -11.86 5.29 5.97
N ASP A 33 -13.03 5.31 5.36
CA ASP A 33 -13.56 4.14 4.68
C ASP A 33 -13.08 4.09 3.24
N ASP A 34 -12.50 5.17 2.74
CA ASP A 34 -12.02 5.23 1.37
C ASP A 34 -10.59 4.75 1.31
N VAL A 35 -10.41 3.48 1.59
CA VAL A 35 -9.10 2.85 1.70
C VAL A 35 -8.36 2.88 0.37
N VAL A 36 -9.08 2.65 -0.72
CA VAL A 36 -8.47 2.63 -2.04
C VAL A 36 -7.88 3.98 -2.38
N ASN A 37 -8.63 5.04 -2.15
CA ASN A 37 -8.13 6.38 -2.44
C ASN A 37 -6.93 6.73 -1.56
N TRP A 38 -6.99 6.31 -0.30
CA TRP A 38 -5.88 6.53 0.61
C TRP A 38 -4.60 5.87 0.05
N CYS A 39 -4.73 4.64 -0.43
CA CYS A 39 -3.58 3.93 -1.01
C CYS A 39 -3.10 4.60 -2.29
N ILE A 40 -4.03 5.05 -3.13
CA ILE A 40 -3.65 5.71 -4.37
C ILE A 40 -2.85 6.97 -4.08
N GLN A 41 -3.27 7.73 -3.09
CA GLN A 41 -2.54 8.96 -2.73
C GLN A 41 -1.13 8.63 -2.24
N LYS A 42 -0.99 7.56 -1.49
CA LYS A 42 0.34 7.16 -1.03
C LYS A 42 1.22 6.71 -2.19
N ILE A 43 0.63 5.99 -3.14
CA ILE A 43 1.39 5.54 -4.29
C ILE A 43 1.89 6.73 -5.11
N GLN A 44 1.08 7.79 -5.19
CA GLN A 44 1.45 8.98 -5.95
C GLN A 44 2.45 9.87 -5.24
N ASP A 45 2.68 9.64 -3.96
CA ASP A 45 3.59 10.49 -3.20
C ASP A 45 5.01 10.38 -3.74
N ALA A 46 5.67 11.53 -3.86
CA ALA A 46 7.01 11.57 -4.43
C ALA A 46 8.03 10.79 -3.60
N SER A 47 7.75 10.61 -2.32
CA SER A 47 8.69 9.89 -1.46
C SER A 47 8.41 8.39 -1.41
N SER A 48 7.43 7.90 -2.17
CA SER A 48 7.16 6.47 -2.18
C SER A 48 8.24 5.74 -2.98
N ASP A 49 8.57 4.55 -2.49
CA ASP A 49 9.51 3.66 -3.17
C ASP A 49 8.69 2.55 -3.78
N ILE A 50 8.68 2.45 -5.09
CA ILE A 50 7.87 1.46 -5.79
C ILE A 50 8.77 0.51 -6.55
N PHE A 51 8.58 -0.78 -6.34
CA PHE A 51 9.31 -1.75 -7.14
C PHE A 51 8.41 -2.94 -7.45
N ARG A 52 8.75 -3.62 -8.54
CA ARG A 52 8.01 -4.77 -8.99
C ARG A 52 8.80 -6.02 -8.67
N GLU A 53 8.14 -7.00 -8.09
CA GLU A 53 8.79 -8.27 -7.85
C GLU A 53 7.77 -9.36 -8.11
N GLY A 54 8.08 -10.25 -9.04
CA GLY A 54 7.17 -11.29 -9.43
C GLY A 54 5.89 -10.71 -10.01
N LYS A 55 4.77 -11.03 -9.41
CA LYS A 55 3.47 -10.60 -9.91
C LYS A 55 2.94 -9.38 -9.18
N ASN A 56 3.71 -8.81 -8.29
CA ASN A 56 3.21 -7.75 -7.42
C ASN A 56 4.06 -6.50 -7.46
N TRP A 57 3.41 -5.37 -7.18
CA TRP A 57 4.08 -4.11 -6.92
C TRP A 57 4.17 -3.96 -5.42
N TYR A 58 5.30 -3.46 -4.93
CA TYR A 58 5.48 -3.18 -3.52
C TYR A 58 5.78 -1.70 -3.37
N ILE A 59 4.95 -1.00 -2.63
CA ILE A 59 5.08 0.44 -2.44
C ILE A 59 5.40 0.70 -0.98
N SER A 60 6.59 1.25 -0.74
CA SER A 60 7.04 1.53 0.62
C SER A 60 6.99 3.03 0.86
N ILE A 61 6.25 3.46 1.85
CA ILE A 61 6.12 4.87 2.18
C ILE A 61 5.60 5.01 3.61
N ASP A 62 6.14 5.98 4.34
CA ASP A 62 5.70 6.29 5.72
C ASP A 62 5.68 5.07 6.62
N ASN A 63 6.66 4.21 6.48
CA ASN A 63 6.77 2.97 7.26
C ASN A 63 5.66 1.99 6.97
N CYS A 64 5.02 2.13 5.81
CA CYS A 64 3.98 1.21 5.36
C CYS A 64 4.42 0.53 4.09
N VAL A 65 3.90 -0.66 3.86
CA VAL A 65 4.10 -1.34 2.58
C VAL A 65 2.74 -1.70 2.02
N ILE A 66 2.49 -1.28 0.79
CA ILE A 66 1.25 -1.59 0.09
C ILE A 66 1.59 -2.57 -1.01
N THR A 67 0.88 -3.68 -1.08
CA THR A 67 1.11 -4.70 -2.10
C THR A 67 -0.05 -4.71 -3.08
N VAL A 68 0.26 -4.55 -4.37
CA VAL A 68 -0.74 -4.50 -5.42
C VAL A 68 -0.42 -5.55 -6.46
N ASN A 69 -1.41 -6.34 -6.85
CA ASN A 69 -1.21 -7.34 -7.89
C ASN A 69 -1.05 -6.65 -9.24
N ALA A 70 -0.01 -7.03 -9.98
CA ALA A 70 0.31 -6.33 -11.22
C ALA A 70 -0.59 -6.68 -12.39
N HIS A 71 -1.31 -7.78 -12.29
CA HIS A 71 -2.22 -8.16 -13.37
C HIS A 71 -3.59 -7.52 -13.21
N SER A 72 -4.12 -7.55 -12.00
CA SER A 72 -5.49 -7.10 -11.77
C SER A 72 -5.56 -5.73 -11.11
N TYR A 73 -4.42 -5.19 -10.67
CA TYR A 73 -4.37 -3.93 -9.94
C TYR A 73 -5.19 -3.99 -8.64
N THR A 74 -5.30 -5.19 -8.07
CA THR A 74 -5.97 -5.39 -6.80
C THR A 74 -4.99 -5.13 -5.67
N ILE A 75 -5.37 -4.31 -4.71
CA ILE A 75 -4.55 -4.14 -3.50
C ILE A 75 -4.72 -5.41 -2.69
N ILE A 76 -3.64 -6.17 -2.56
CA ILE A 76 -3.68 -7.43 -1.84
C ILE A 76 -3.68 -7.18 -0.34
N THR A 77 -2.80 -6.30 0.10
CA THR A 77 -2.72 -5.97 1.50
C THR A 77 -1.89 -4.71 1.68
N ALA A 78 -1.95 -4.14 2.86
CA ALA A 78 -1.09 -3.04 3.26
C ALA A 78 -0.87 -3.17 4.74
N HIS A 79 0.34 -2.89 5.20
CA HIS A 79 0.66 -3.03 6.61
C HIS A 79 1.80 -2.11 6.96
N THR A 80 2.05 -1.94 8.26
CA THR A 80 3.13 -1.09 8.70
C THR A 80 4.39 -1.91 8.89
N ASN A 81 5.53 -1.27 8.66
CA ASN A 81 6.81 -1.91 8.84
C ASN A 81 7.39 -1.71 10.21
N CYS A 82 6.89 -0.76 10.95
CA CYS A 82 7.54 -0.38 12.19
C CYS A 82 6.92 -0.99 13.42
N LYS A 83 6.11 -1.99 13.28
CA LYS A 83 5.41 -2.55 14.42
C LYS A 83 6.33 -3.10 15.48
N ARG A 84 7.49 -3.53 15.09
CA ARG A 84 8.37 -4.08 16.09
C ARG A 84 9.08 -3.01 16.87
N ASN A 85 8.99 -1.84 16.45
CA ASN A 85 9.58 -0.80 17.20
C ASN A 85 8.76 -0.36 18.29
N SER A 86 7.86 -0.76 18.21
CA SER A 86 7.01 -0.13 19.04
C SER A 86 6.90 -0.53 20.39
N ASN A 87 7.55 -0.88 19.80
CA ASN A 87 7.57 -1.05 20.57
C ASN A 87 8.12 -0.74 21.33
N LYS A 88 8.37 -0.52 21.17
CA LYS A 88 8.89 -0.21 21.53
C LYS A 88 8.90 0.43 22.20
N LYS A 89 8.62 0.55 22.19
CA LYS A 89 8.57 1.16 22.53
C LYS A 89 8.67 1.38 23.27
N GLN A 90 8.67 1.21 23.36
CA GLN A 90 8.79 1.53 23.76
C GLN A 90 9.07 1.74 24.49
N ASN A 91 9.23 1.69 24.64
CA ASN A 91 9.57 2.02 25.13
C ASN A 91 9.91 2.33 25.74
N LEU A 92 10.00 2.40 25.91
CA LEU A 92 10.31 2.77 26.17
C LEU A 92 10.49 2.96 26.57
#